data_4455cb1f54b08216c16339cdf1a509f5
#
_entry.id   4455cb1f54b08216c16339cdf1a509f5
#
_cell.length_a   1.000
_cell.length_b   1.000
_cell.length_c   1.000
_cell.angle_alpha   90.00
_cell.angle_beta   90.00
_cell.angle_gamma   90.00
#
_symmetry.space_group_name_H-M   'P 1'
#
loop_
_entity.id
_entity.type
_entity.pdbx_description
1 polymer ?
#
loop_
_entity_poly.entity_id
_entity_poly.type
_entity_poly.pdbx_seq_one_letter_code
_entity_poly.pdbx_strand_id
1 'polypeptide(L)'
;MHAKLAINGFGRIGRLALRAMIEHHKADLTVVAINDMADLHTNAHLFRYDSTYGTFPGKTEVGEGILKIDDWSIAVLNQKEPARLPWKALGVDIVIEATGVFTKAAQVRAHLEAGAKKVIITAPATDEDITLVLGVNQSAYDPRKHHIVSNASCTTNCLAPVTKVLQEEFGIERGLMTTTHSYTNDQRTLDLMHKDLRRARAAAQNIIPTSTGAAKAIGLVMPELKGKLHGLSLRVPTATVSVVDLVVDLKKSATAEALNSSFKAAADGPLNGILSYCDEPLVSSDFRGNPASSIVDALSTVVMEGKMAKVLSWYDNEWGYSCRVGDLATFMAERGL
;
A
#
# COMPACT_ATOMS: atom_id res chain seq x y z
N MET A 1 -6.06 -21.18 -7.17
CA MET A 1 -4.88 -21.95 -6.62
C MET A 1 -4.62 -21.39 -5.22
N HIS A 2 -4.52 -22.26 -4.21
CA HIS A 2 -4.29 -21.81 -2.83
C HIS A 2 -2.79 -21.63 -2.60
N ALA A 3 -2.35 -20.38 -2.26
CA ALA A 3 -0.95 -20.06 -2.08
C ALA A 3 -0.55 -19.98 -0.59
N LYS A 4 0.65 -20.46 -0.28
CA LYS A 4 1.25 -20.35 1.05
C LYS A 4 2.16 -19.14 1.13
N LEU A 5 1.91 -18.28 2.09
CA LEU A 5 2.63 -17.02 2.26
C LEU A 5 3.47 -17.04 3.54
N ALA A 6 4.54 -16.25 3.50
CA ALA A 6 5.26 -15.84 4.71
C ALA A 6 5.32 -14.31 4.78
N ILE A 7 5.31 -13.76 5.97
CA ILE A 7 5.46 -12.31 6.21
C ILE A 7 6.81 -12.08 6.89
N ASN A 8 7.70 -11.36 6.23
CA ASN A 8 8.96 -10.90 6.80
C ASN A 8 8.81 -9.45 7.26
N GLY A 9 8.84 -9.21 8.57
CA GLY A 9 8.50 -7.96 9.21
C GLY A 9 7.03 -7.89 9.64
N PHE A 10 6.80 -8.05 10.94
CA PHE A 10 5.44 -8.05 11.51
C PHE A 10 5.12 -6.72 12.20
N GLY A 11 5.52 -5.61 11.55
CA GLY A 11 5.17 -4.24 11.91
C GLY A 11 3.73 -3.89 11.57
N ARG A 12 3.42 -2.60 11.41
CA ARG A 12 2.06 -2.13 11.08
C ARG A 12 1.51 -2.84 9.84
N ILE A 13 2.23 -2.74 8.71
CA ILE A 13 1.75 -3.31 7.43
C ILE A 13 1.69 -4.83 7.49
N GLY A 14 2.70 -5.52 8.03
CA GLY A 14 2.68 -6.98 8.13
C GLY A 14 1.47 -7.50 8.92
N ARG A 15 1.14 -6.87 10.07
CA ARG A 15 -0.02 -7.26 10.89
C ARG A 15 -1.34 -6.95 10.20
N LEU A 16 -1.47 -5.78 9.59
CA LEU A 16 -2.71 -5.39 8.90
C LEU A 16 -2.92 -6.19 7.62
N ALA A 17 -1.86 -6.50 6.87
CA ALA A 17 -1.94 -7.39 5.73
C ALA A 17 -2.42 -8.79 6.13
N LEU A 18 -1.95 -9.32 7.27
CA LEU A 18 -2.46 -10.59 7.81
C LEU A 18 -3.95 -10.50 8.15
N ARG A 19 -4.39 -9.41 8.83
CA ARG A 19 -5.82 -9.20 9.11
C ARG A 19 -6.65 -9.13 7.85
N ALA A 20 -6.20 -8.36 6.84
CA ALA A 20 -6.88 -8.22 5.55
C ALA A 20 -6.98 -9.57 4.80
N MET A 21 -5.90 -10.37 4.81
CA MET A 21 -5.90 -11.70 4.19
C MET A 21 -6.88 -12.66 4.88
N ILE A 22 -6.98 -12.63 6.22
CA ILE A 22 -7.95 -13.43 6.98
C ILE A 22 -9.37 -12.99 6.64
N GLU A 23 -9.62 -11.69 6.51
CA GLU A 23 -10.94 -11.14 6.25
C GLU A 23 -11.42 -11.37 4.80
N HIS A 24 -10.52 -11.20 3.83
CA HIS A 24 -10.93 -11.13 2.41
C HIS A 24 -10.40 -12.27 1.54
N HIS A 25 -9.33 -12.97 1.93
CA HIS A 25 -8.60 -13.91 1.05
C HIS A 25 -8.40 -15.30 1.65
N LYS A 26 -9.13 -15.66 2.71
CA LYS A 26 -8.99 -16.93 3.42
C LYS A 26 -9.16 -18.17 2.53
N ALA A 27 -9.92 -18.05 1.44
CA ALA A 27 -10.14 -19.13 0.49
C ALA A 27 -8.92 -19.38 -0.42
N ASP A 28 -8.13 -18.34 -0.68
CA ASP A 28 -7.08 -18.36 -1.70
C ASP A 28 -5.66 -18.34 -1.13
N LEU A 29 -5.51 -17.81 0.08
CA LEU A 29 -4.22 -17.60 0.73
C LEU A 29 -4.17 -18.24 2.12
N THR A 30 -2.98 -18.69 2.52
CA THR A 30 -2.68 -19.04 3.92
C THR A 30 -1.30 -18.52 4.30
N VAL A 31 -1.22 -17.73 5.37
CA VAL A 31 0.07 -17.37 5.95
C VAL A 31 0.54 -18.51 6.85
N VAL A 32 1.68 -19.12 6.51
CA VAL A 32 2.26 -20.25 7.21
C VAL A 32 3.40 -19.87 8.15
N ALA A 33 4.00 -18.69 7.94
CA ALA A 33 5.09 -18.20 8.78
C ALA A 33 5.12 -16.66 8.86
N ILE A 34 5.59 -16.19 10.00
CA ILE A 34 5.97 -14.81 10.27
C ILE A 34 7.40 -14.79 10.72
N ASN A 35 8.21 -13.86 10.24
CA ASN A 35 9.55 -13.58 10.75
C ASN A 35 9.61 -12.15 11.25
N ASP A 36 9.98 -11.97 12.52
CA ASP A 36 10.16 -10.64 13.13
C ASP A 36 11.19 -10.69 14.26
N MET A 37 11.77 -9.54 14.59
CA MET A 37 12.77 -9.45 15.68
C MET A 37 12.12 -9.36 17.07
N ALA A 38 10.84 -9.06 17.16
CA ALA A 38 10.10 -9.16 18.42
C ALA A 38 9.80 -10.62 18.78
N ASP A 39 9.61 -10.89 20.07
CA ASP A 39 9.21 -12.20 20.54
C ASP A 39 7.75 -12.55 20.18
N LEU A 40 7.43 -13.83 20.26
CA LEU A 40 6.12 -14.35 19.91
C LEU A 40 4.96 -13.72 20.71
N HIS A 41 5.13 -13.48 22.01
CA HIS A 41 4.07 -12.91 22.86
C HIS A 41 3.81 -11.45 22.49
N THR A 42 4.86 -10.68 22.26
CA THR A 42 4.76 -9.29 21.76
C THR A 42 4.06 -9.23 20.41
N ASN A 43 4.44 -10.09 19.46
CA ASN A 43 3.80 -10.17 18.14
C ASN A 43 2.31 -10.54 18.24
N ALA A 44 1.96 -11.53 19.06
CA ALA A 44 0.58 -11.93 19.29
C ALA A 44 -0.26 -10.82 19.93
N HIS A 45 0.31 -10.14 20.93
CA HIS A 45 -0.35 -9.01 21.60
C HIS A 45 -0.64 -7.87 20.63
N LEU A 46 0.36 -7.44 19.86
CA LEU A 46 0.22 -6.34 18.88
C LEU A 46 -0.64 -6.71 17.67
N PHE A 47 -0.77 -7.99 17.33
CA PHE A 47 -1.74 -8.45 16.35
C PHE A 47 -3.16 -8.36 16.89
N ARG A 48 -3.37 -8.79 18.15
CA ARG A 48 -4.69 -8.81 18.76
C ARG A 48 -5.22 -7.41 19.07
N TYR A 49 -4.37 -6.52 19.59
CA TYR A 49 -4.76 -5.18 20.03
C TYR A 49 -4.12 -4.13 19.14
N ASP A 50 -4.94 -3.36 18.46
CA ASP A 50 -4.49 -2.27 17.61
C ASP A 50 -5.16 -0.97 18.02
N SER A 51 -4.35 0.07 18.26
CA SER A 51 -4.86 1.37 18.74
C SER A 51 -5.73 2.09 17.70
N THR A 52 -5.54 1.79 16.41
CA THR A 52 -6.25 2.43 15.31
C THR A 52 -7.47 1.61 14.85
N TYR A 53 -7.30 0.27 14.74
CA TYR A 53 -8.31 -0.63 14.17
C TYR A 53 -8.98 -1.52 15.23
N GLY A 54 -8.66 -1.33 16.51
CA GLY A 54 -9.29 -2.06 17.60
C GLY A 54 -8.81 -3.50 17.75
N THR A 55 -9.51 -4.22 18.60
CA THR A 55 -9.20 -5.63 18.92
C THR A 55 -9.58 -6.52 17.75
N PHE A 56 -8.68 -7.44 17.35
CA PHE A 56 -8.98 -8.47 16.36
C PHE A 56 -10.16 -9.34 16.86
N PRO A 57 -11.21 -9.52 16.05
CA PRO A 57 -12.44 -10.18 16.52
C PRO A 57 -12.32 -11.70 16.64
N GLY A 58 -11.32 -12.31 15.95
CA GLY A 58 -11.08 -13.76 15.98
C GLY A 58 -10.31 -14.22 17.21
N LYS A 59 -10.07 -15.53 17.28
CA LYS A 59 -9.28 -16.14 18.35
C LYS A 59 -7.79 -16.04 18.05
N THR A 60 -7.00 -15.77 19.07
CA THR A 60 -5.53 -15.79 19.02
C THR A 60 -4.97 -16.59 20.17
N GLU A 61 -4.16 -17.58 19.89
CA GLU A 61 -3.52 -18.44 20.89
C GLU A 61 -2.01 -18.54 20.60
N VAL A 62 -1.23 -18.59 21.66
CA VAL A 62 0.23 -18.71 21.58
C VAL A 62 0.63 -20.12 22.00
N GLY A 63 1.33 -20.84 21.12
CA GLY A 63 1.92 -22.14 21.39
C GLY A 63 3.45 -22.08 21.37
N GLU A 64 4.11 -23.22 21.36
CA GLU A 64 5.58 -23.30 21.26
C GLU A 64 6.04 -22.95 19.82
N GLY A 65 6.54 -21.73 19.66
CA GLY A 65 6.96 -21.20 18.35
C GLY A 65 5.84 -20.95 17.33
N ILE A 66 4.58 -21.02 17.76
CA ILE A 66 3.41 -20.94 16.88
C ILE A 66 2.43 -19.90 17.39
N LEU A 67 1.96 -19.05 16.49
CA LEU A 67 0.80 -18.18 16.67
C LEU A 67 -0.38 -18.80 15.92
N LYS A 68 -1.41 -19.19 16.68
CA LYS A 68 -2.69 -19.63 16.08
C LYS A 68 -3.64 -18.45 15.99
N ILE A 69 -4.21 -18.26 14.83
CA ILE A 69 -5.21 -17.23 14.55
C ILE A 69 -6.37 -17.92 13.83
N ASP A 70 -7.50 -18.06 14.52
CA ASP A 70 -8.63 -18.87 14.08
C ASP A 70 -8.15 -20.27 13.62
N ASP A 71 -8.30 -20.63 12.35
CA ASP A 71 -7.89 -21.91 11.78
C ASP A 71 -6.43 -21.92 11.28
N TRP A 72 -5.74 -20.78 11.30
CA TRP A 72 -4.38 -20.66 10.82
C TRP A 72 -3.35 -20.97 11.91
N SER A 73 -2.40 -21.83 11.60
CA SER A 73 -1.28 -22.17 12.48
C SER A 73 0.00 -21.62 11.85
N ILE A 74 0.53 -20.55 12.42
CA ILE A 74 1.58 -19.72 11.84
C ILE A 74 2.86 -19.91 12.64
N ALA A 75 3.93 -20.41 12.00
CA ALA A 75 5.25 -20.48 12.62
C ALA A 75 5.82 -19.07 12.82
N VAL A 76 6.30 -18.76 14.03
CA VAL A 76 6.92 -17.47 14.33
C VAL A 76 8.42 -17.66 14.45
N LEU A 77 9.15 -17.00 13.54
CA LEU A 77 10.58 -17.07 13.39
C LEU A 77 11.23 -15.78 13.89
N ASN A 78 12.48 -15.86 14.30
CA ASN A 78 13.29 -14.71 14.70
C ASN A 78 14.68 -14.83 14.04
N GLN A 79 14.71 -14.57 12.72
CA GLN A 79 15.92 -14.69 11.92
C GLN A 79 16.23 -13.36 11.22
N LYS A 80 17.41 -12.81 11.50
CA LYS A 80 17.84 -11.52 10.96
C LYS A 80 18.23 -11.58 9.48
N GLU A 81 18.77 -12.73 9.04
CA GLU A 81 19.26 -12.93 7.69
C GLU A 81 18.23 -13.65 6.83
N PRO A 82 17.65 -13.02 5.79
CA PRO A 82 16.62 -13.62 4.95
C PRO A 82 17.04 -14.94 4.28
N ALA A 83 18.31 -15.08 3.90
CA ALA A 83 18.84 -16.31 3.29
C ALA A 83 18.78 -17.55 4.19
N ARG A 84 18.66 -17.37 5.51
CA ARG A 84 18.60 -18.48 6.49
C ARG A 84 17.16 -18.85 6.87
N LEU A 85 16.17 -18.17 6.31
CA LEU A 85 14.78 -18.47 6.58
C LEU A 85 14.34 -19.77 5.89
N PRO A 86 13.57 -20.64 6.56
CA PRO A 86 13.29 -21.99 6.07
C PRO A 86 12.12 -22.04 5.06
N TRP A 87 12.07 -21.12 4.10
CA TRP A 87 10.94 -20.97 3.17
C TRP A 87 10.67 -22.23 2.38
N LYS A 88 11.72 -22.90 1.91
CA LYS A 88 11.60 -24.18 1.20
C LYS A 88 10.95 -25.27 2.06
N ALA A 89 11.39 -25.41 3.31
CA ALA A 89 10.87 -26.43 4.23
C ALA A 89 9.41 -26.18 4.61
N LEU A 90 9.00 -24.91 4.70
CA LEU A 90 7.63 -24.49 5.00
C LEU A 90 6.73 -24.46 3.75
N GLY A 91 7.29 -24.67 2.56
CA GLY A 91 6.57 -24.65 1.29
C GLY A 91 6.01 -23.27 0.95
N VAL A 92 6.75 -22.21 1.28
CA VAL A 92 6.33 -20.83 1.02
C VAL A 92 6.37 -20.54 -0.47
N ASP A 93 5.26 -20.08 -1.01
CA ASP A 93 5.13 -19.62 -2.40
C ASP A 93 5.51 -18.16 -2.54
N ILE A 94 4.93 -17.29 -1.70
CA ILE A 94 5.14 -15.84 -1.76
C ILE A 94 5.62 -15.32 -0.41
N VAL A 95 6.68 -14.52 -0.41
CA VAL A 95 7.09 -13.74 0.77
C VAL A 95 6.57 -12.32 0.65
N ILE A 96 5.87 -11.85 1.68
CA ILE A 96 5.53 -10.44 1.87
C ILE A 96 6.67 -9.78 2.64
N GLU A 97 7.50 -9.01 1.95
CA GLU A 97 8.59 -8.26 2.56
C GLU A 97 8.05 -6.93 3.12
N ALA A 98 7.82 -6.89 4.41
CA ALA A 98 7.17 -5.78 5.13
C ALA A 98 8.05 -5.16 6.23
N THR A 99 9.36 -5.43 6.23
CA THR A 99 10.29 -4.84 7.21
C THR A 99 10.54 -3.35 6.98
N GLY A 100 10.38 -2.86 5.74
CA GLY A 100 10.80 -1.53 5.33
C GLY A 100 12.33 -1.35 5.25
N VAL A 101 13.11 -2.39 5.55
CA VAL A 101 14.58 -2.39 5.52
C VAL A 101 15.11 -2.89 4.18
N PHE A 102 14.51 -3.94 3.65
CA PHE A 102 14.93 -4.58 2.41
C PHE A 102 14.05 -4.09 1.24
N THR A 103 14.50 -3.03 0.59
CA THR A 103 13.78 -2.40 -0.55
C THR A 103 14.53 -2.49 -1.87
N LYS A 104 15.70 -3.12 -1.89
CA LYS A 104 16.48 -3.37 -3.11
C LYS A 104 16.33 -4.81 -3.55
N ALA A 105 16.12 -5.05 -4.85
CA ALA A 105 15.98 -6.41 -5.40
C ALA A 105 17.12 -7.34 -4.98
N ALA A 106 18.37 -6.86 -4.99
CA ALA A 106 19.53 -7.64 -4.58
C ALA A 106 19.44 -8.15 -3.11
N GLN A 107 18.79 -7.39 -2.22
CA GLN A 107 18.63 -7.77 -0.82
C GLN A 107 17.53 -8.82 -0.64
N VAL A 108 16.39 -8.65 -1.33
CA VAL A 108 15.23 -9.53 -1.20
C VAL A 108 15.37 -10.82 -2.01
N ARG A 109 16.31 -10.89 -2.96
CA ARG A 109 16.64 -12.12 -3.70
C ARG A 109 17.00 -13.27 -2.76
N ALA A 110 17.54 -12.98 -1.58
CA ALA A 110 17.79 -13.95 -0.53
C ALA A 110 16.55 -14.76 -0.12
N HIS A 111 15.33 -14.21 -0.25
CA HIS A 111 14.12 -14.99 -0.01
C HIS A 111 13.85 -16.03 -1.10
N LEU A 112 14.18 -15.72 -2.37
CA LEU A 112 14.09 -16.68 -3.47
C LEU A 112 15.12 -17.78 -3.30
N GLU A 113 16.34 -17.44 -2.89
CA GLU A 113 17.41 -18.39 -2.57
C GLU A 113 17.06 -19.31 -1.40
N ALA A 114 16.31 -18.79 -0.41
CA ALA A 114 15.76 -19.54 0.72
C ALA A 114 14.59 -20.45 0.33
N GLY A 115 14.09 -20.36 -0.92
CA GLY A 115 13.12 -21.28 -1.50
C GLY A 115 11.72 -20.74 -1.73
N ALA A 116 11.48 -19.44 -1.51
CA ALA A 116 10.25 -18.80 -1.97
C ALA A 116 10.24 -18.68 -3.51
N LYS A 117 9.06 -18.71 -4.13
CA LYS A 117 8.92 -18.54 -5.59
C LYS A 117 8.83 -17.07 -5.99
N LYS A 118 8.19 -16.25 -5.17
CA LYS A 118 7.93 -14.84 -5.40
C LYS A 118 8.16 -14.01 -4.12
N VAL A 119 8.45 -12.71 -4.32
CA VAL A 119 8.53 -11.73 -3.24
C VAL A 119 7.69 -10.51 -3.61
N ILE A 120 6.85 -10.06 -2.69
CA ILE A 120 6.15 -8.76 -2.76
C ILE A 120 6.80 -7.81 -1.77
N ILE A 121 7.40 -6.72 -2.24
CA ILE A 121 7.95 -5.66 -1.41
C ILE A 121 6.83 -4.65 -1.12
N THR A 122 6.53 -4.42 0.16
CA THR A 122 5.47 -3.49 0.59
C THR A 122 5.95 -2.04 0.71
N ALA A 123 6.77 -1.61 -0.23
CA ALA A 123 7.34 -0.28 -0.32
C ALA A 123 7.79 0.01 -1.77
N PRO A 124 8.03 1.28 -2.15
CA PRO A 124 8.78 1.57 -3.36
C PRO A 124 10.13 0.87 -3.33
N ALA A 125 10.47 0.17 -4.40
CA ALA A 125 11.67 -0.65 -4.47
C ALA A 125 12.72 -0.04 -5.43
N THR A 126 13.88 -0.70 -5.50
CA THR A 126 14.95 -0.37 -6.45
C THR A 126 15.40 -1.66 -7.13
N ASP A 127 15.47 -1.63 -8.46
CA ASP A 127 15.89 -2.73 -9.33
C ASP A 127 15.00 -3.98 -9.19
N GLU A 128 13.74 -3.80 -8.76
CA GLU A 128 12.70 -4.83 -8.78
C GLU A 128 12.35 -5.22 -10.22
N ASP A 129 11.81 -6.44 -10.40
CA ASP A 129 11.42 -6.90 -11.73
C ASP A 129 10.25 -6.08 -12.29
N ILE A 130 9.32 -5.67 -11.43
CA ILE A 130 8.20 -4.78 -11.79
C ILE A 130 7.60 -4.12 -10.54
N THR A 131 7.15 -2.87 -10.72
CA THR A 131 6.24 -2.19 -9.78
C THR A 131 4.81 -2.32 -10.29
N LEU A 132 3.90 -2.86 -9.47
CA LEU A 132 2.49 -3.04 -9.81
C LEU A 132 1.58 -2.19 -8.91
N VAL A 133 0.58 -1.59 -9.55
CA VAL A 133 -0.59 -0.99 -8.91
C VAL A 133 -1.83 -1.63 -9.53
N LEU A 134 -2.57 -2.37 -8.73
CA LEU A 134 -3.80 -3.02 -9.19
C LEU A 134 -4.83 -1.99 -9.66
N GLY A 135 -5.57 -2.32 -10.71
CA GLY A 135 -6.45 -1.39 -11.40
C GLY A 135 -5.74 -0.52 -12.47
N VAL A 136 -4.38 -0.46 -12.44
CA VAL A 136 -3.62 0.44 -13.33
C VAL A 136 -2.77 -0.33 -14.33
N ASN A 137 -1.82 -1.14 -13.87
CA ASN A 137 -0.85 -1.79 -14.78
C ASN A 137 -0.67 -3.30 -14.53
N GLN A 138 -1.59 -3.96 -13.84
CA GLN A 138 -1.47 -5.40 -13.56
C GLN A 138 -1.38 -6.28 -14.81
N SER A 139 -1.86 -5.81 -15.96
CA SER A 139 -1.73 -6.52 -17.25
C SER A 139 -0.28 -6.70 -17.71
N ALA A 140 0.64 -5.91 -17.18
CA ALA A 140 2.07 -6.01 -17.47
C ALA A 140 2.76 -7.17 -16.73
N TYR A 141 2.08 -7.83 -15.77
CA TYR A 141 2.66 -8.92 -15.02
C TYR A 141 2.87 -10.18 -15.87
N ASP A 142 4.12 -10.65 -15.95
CA ASP A 142 4.48 -11.96 -16.53
C ASP A 142 5.06 -12.84 -15.41
N PRO A 143 4.35 -13.92 -14.97
CA PRO A 143 4.80 -14.76 -13.86
C PRO A 143 6.13 -15.46 -14.11
N ARG A 144 6.54 -15.63 -15.37
CA ARG A 144 7.82 -16.27 -15.73
C ARG A 144 9.02 -15.34 -15.59
N LYS A 145 8.79 -14.01 -15.57
CA LYS A 145 9.84 -12.98 -15.53
C LYS A 145 9.88 -12.21 -14.23
N HIS A 146 8.70 -12.00 -13.60
CA HIS A 146 8.58 -11.12 -12.46
C HIS A 146 8.49 -11.94 -11.16
N HIS A 147 9.62 -12.04 -10.48
CA HIS A 147 9.76 -12.77 -9.23
C HIS A 147 9.82 -11.83 -8.01
N ILE A 148 10.33 -10.62 -8.21
CA ILE A 148 10.43 -9.57 -7.17
C ILE A 148 9.55 -8.42 -7.63
N VAL A 149 8.40 -8.26 -6.95
CA VAL A 149 7.36 -7.30 -7.31
C VAL A 149 7.24 -6.24 -6.21
N SER A 150 7.25 -4.98 -6.57
CA SER A 150 6.92 -3.88 -5.66
C SER A 150 5.43 -3.57 -5.74
N ASN A 151 4.75 -3.48 -4.59
CA ASN A 151 3.37 -2.97 -4.48
C ASN A 151 3.34 -1.43 -4.42
N ALA A 152 4.42 -0.75 -4.81
CA ALA A 152 4.58 0.70 -4.70
C ALA A 152 4.34 1.23 -3.27
N SER A 153 3.96 2.48 -3.12
CA SER A 153 3.55 3.08 -1.84
C SER A 153 2.03 3.21 -1.72
N CYS A 154 1.53 3.42 -0.50
CA CYS A 154 0.13 3.74 -0.25
C CYS A 154 -0.32 4.99 -1.04
N THR A 155 0.52 6.01 -1.08
CA THR A 155 0.26 7.24 -1.84
C THR A 155 0.22 6.97 -3.35
N THR A 156 1.10 6.12 -3.88
CA THR A 156 1.07 5.74 -5.31
C THR A 156 -0.20 4.94 -5.63
N ASN A 157 -0.62 4.04 -4.73
CA ASN A 157 -1.87 3.29 -4.90
C ASN A 157 -3.11 4.20 -4.89
N CYS A 158 -3.08 5.31 -4.14
CA CYS A 158 -4.14 6.31 -4.19
C CYS A 158 -4.08 7.17 -5.46
N LEU A 159 -2.90 7.68 -5.79
CA LEU A 159 -2.72 8.63 -6.90
C LEU A 159 -2.95 7.99 -8.27
N ALA A 160 -2.49 6.75 -8.50
CA ALA A 160 -2.47 6.14 -9.81
C ALA A 160 -3.87 5.88 -10.40
N PRO A 161 -4.89 5.37 -9.66
CA PRO A 161 -6.24 5.20 -10.19
C PRO A 161 -6.88 6.52 -10.63
N VAL A 162 -6.76 7.57 -9.82
CA VAL A 162 -7.27 8.92 -10.17
C VAL A 162 -6.57 9.46 -11.40
N THR A 163 -5.25 9.34 -11.44
CA THR A 163 -4.43 9.78 -12.57
C THR A 163 -4.78 9.01 -13.86
N LYS A 164 -5.07 7.70 -13.75
CA LYS A 164 -5.48 6.86 -14.87
C LYS A 164 -6.77 7.36 -15.50
N VAL A 165 -7.82 7.60 -14.69
CA VAL A 165 -9.09 8.13 -15.18
C VAL A 165 -8.90 9.48 -15.88
N LEU A 166 -8.17 10.41 -15.26
CA LEU A 166 -7.90 11.72 -15.86
C LEU A 166 -7.10 11.60 -17.17
N GLN A 167 -6.11 10.71 -17.22
CA GLN A 167 -5.28 10.52 -18.41
C GLN A 167 -6.07 9.90 -19.57
N GLU A 168 -6.87 8.89 -19.32
CA GLU A 168 -7.64 8.18 -20.34
C GLU A 168 -8.76 9.06 -20.93
N GLU A 169 -9.50 9.78 -20.09
CA GLU A 169 -10.65 10.58 -20.51
C GLU A 169 -10.28 11.96 -21.01
N PHE A 170 -9.37 12.66 -20.35
CA PHE A 170 -9.07 14.07 -20.61
C PHE A 170 -7.64 14.34 -21.09
N GLY A 171 -6.71 13.41 -20.82
CA GLY A 171 -5.29 13.58 -21.06
C GLY A 171 -4.67 14.58 -20.07
N ILE A 172 -3.48 14.25 -19.58
CA ILE A 172 -2.71 15.10 -18.66
C ILE A 172 -1.51 15.71 -19.42
N GLU A 173 -1.36 17.03 -19.34
CA GLU A 173 -0.17 17.71 -19.82
C GLU A 173 0.93 17.68 -18.77
N ARG A 174 0.58 18.15 -17.54
CA ARG A 174 1.47 18.18 -16.37
C ARG A 174 0.64 18.34 -15.09
N GLY A 175 1.26 18.12 -13.95
CA GLY A 175 0.58 18.32 -12.69
C GLY A 175 1.49 18.32 -11.46
N LEU A 176 0.93 18.84 -10.37
CA LEU A 176 1.53 18.84 -9.05
C LEU A 176 0.62 18.10 -8.07
N MET A 177 1.21 17.29 -7.21
CA MET A 177 0.47 16.65 -6.13
C MET A 177 1.08 17.01 -4.77
N THR A 178 0.21 17.19 -3.80
CA THR A 178 0.59 17.23 -2.39
C THR A 178 -0.18 16.14 -1.67
N THR A 179 0.52 15.27 -0.95
CA THR A 179 -0.18 14.38 -0.02
C THR A 179 -0.10 14.96 1.38
N THR A 180 -1.26 15.26 1.96
CA THR A 180 -1.39 15.52 3.41
C THR A 180 -1.53 14.16 4.07
N HIS A 181 -0.44 13.72 4.71
CA HIS A 181 -0.26 12.33 5.10
C HIS A 181 -0.18 12.18 6.62
N SER A 182 -0.86 11.19 7.18
CA SER A 182 -0.72 10.82 8.58
C SER A 182 0.73 10.50 8.91
N TYR A 183 1.11 10.64 10.19
CA TYR A 183 2.45 10.26 10.64
C TYR A 183 2.65 8.73 10.52
N THR A 184 3.90 8.32 10.36
CA THR A 184 4.28 6.91 10.23
C THR A 184 5.48 6.61 11.13
N ASN A 185 5.77 5.32 11.36
CA ASN A 185 6.82 4.88 12.30
C ASN A 185 8.26 5.30 11.92
N ASP A 186 8.47 5.83 10.73
CA ASP A 186 9.75 6.44 10.36
C ASP A 186 9.96 7.81 11.01
N GLN A 187 8.88 8.46 11.48
CA GLN A 187 8.94 9.73 12.18
C GLN A 187 9.25 9.53 13.68
N ARG A 188 9.63 10.62 14.35
CA ARG A 188 9.97 10.62 15.77
C ARG A 188 8.78 11.08 16.61
N THR A 189 8.53 10.39 17.71
CA THR A 189 7.49 10.82 18.69
C THR A 189 7.86 12.15 19.30
N LEU A 190 9.11 12.30 19.76
CA LEU A 190 9.74 13.55 20.21
C LEU A 190 10.97 13.84 19.34
N ASP A 191 11.54 15.05 19.46
CA ASP A 191 12.73 15.45 18.70
C ASP A 191 13.88 14.46 18.90
N LEU A 192 14.29 13.79 17.83
CA LEU A 192 15.36 12.79 17.85
C LEU A 192 16.01 12.70 16.46
N MET A 193 17.26 12.29 16.39
CA MET A 193 18.03 12.20 15.16
C MET A 193 17.30 11.41 14.06
N HIS A 194 17.30 11.97 12.85
CA HIS A 194 16.77 11.39 11.63
C HIS A 194 17.55 11.93 10.42
N LYS A 195 17.62 11.17 9.31
CA LYS A 195 18.33 11.60 8.08
C LYS A 195 17.71 12.86 7.47
N ASP A 196 16.37 12.94 7.47
CA ASP A 196 15.62 14.15 7.12
C ASP A 196 15.43 14.95 8.42
N LEU A 197 16.02 16.14 8.51
CA LEU A 197 15.95 16.98 9.71
C LEU A 197 14.53 17.46 10.04
N ARG A 198 13.63 17.52 9.05
CA ARG A 198 12.21 17.83 9.28
C ARG A 198 11.51 16.65 9.95
N ARG A 199 11.78 15.40 9.53
CA ARG A 199 11.26 14.19 10.20
C ARG A 199 11.90 13.91 11.55
N ALA A 200 12.98 14.61 11.90
CA ALA A 200 13.58 14.56 13.22
C ALA A 200 12.73 15.21 14.31
N ARG A 201 11.72 16.00 13.92
CA ARG A 201 10.85 16.74 14.82
C ARG A 201 9.63 15.90 15.23
N ALA A 202 9.06 16.25 16.39
CA ALA A 202 7.93 15.56 17.01
C ALA A 202 6.72 15.44 16.06
N ALA A 203 6.36 14.21 15.72
CA ALA A 203 5.36 13.90 14.68
C ALA A 203 3.94 14.40 15.02
N ALA A 204 3.55 14.30 16.30
CA ALA A 204 2.19 14.64 16.75
C ALA A 204 1.99 16.12 17.07
N GLN A 205 3.02 16.97 16.84
CA GLN A 205 2.97 18.41 17.17
C GLN A 205 3.25 19.31 15.97
N ASN A 206 3.63 18.75 14.82
CA ASN A 206 4.10 19.55 13.69
C ASN A 206 3.45 19.14 12.37
N ILE A 207 3.26 20.11 11.49
CA ILE A 207 3.10 19.87 10.05
C ILE A 207 4.51 19.79 9.46
N ILE A 208 4.88 18.65 8.90
CA ILE A 208 6.25 18.36 8.47
C ILE A 208 6.30 18.20 6.94
N PRO A 209 6.81 19.21 6.19
CA PRO A 209 7.07 19.06 4.77
C PRO A 209 8.22 18.07 4.53
N THR A 210 8.02 17.13 3.61
CA THR A 210 9.04 16.14 3.25
C THR A 210 8.85 15.67 1.81
N SER A 211 9.82 14.97 1.27
CA SER A 211 9.75 14.40 -0.07
C SER A 211 8.80 13.19 -0.12
N THR A 212 8.24 12.95 -1.30
CA THR A 212 7.55 11.71 -1.66
C THR A 212 8.00 11.21 -3.03
N GLY A 213 8.17 9.90 -3.17
CA GLY A 213 8.46 9.27 -4.45
C GLY A 213 7.19 8.98 -5.29
N ALA A 214 6.00 9.21 -4.74
CA ALA A 214 4.73 8.77 -5.36
C ALA A 214 4.51 9.35 -6.76
N ALA A 215 4.75 10.66 -6.95
CA ALA A 215 4.60 11.28 -8.28
C ALA A 215 5.59 10.72 -9.33
N LYS A 216 6.82 10.38 -8.93
CA LYS A 216 7.79 9.71 -9.82
C LYS A 216 7.37 8.28 -10.13
N ALA A 217 6.79 7.58 -9.14
CA ALA A 217 6.33 6.20 -9.29
C ALA A 217 5.18 6.08 -10.30
N ILE A 218 4.38 7.14 -10.53
CA ILE A 218 3.39 7.15 -11.61
C ILE A 218 4.04 6.85 -12.96
N GLY A 219 5.21 7.42 -13.24
CA GLY A 219 5.95 7.14 -14.48
C GLY A 219 6.47 5.70 -14.62
N LEU A 220 6.46 4.88 -13.55
CA LEU A 220 6.78 3.44 -13.62
C LEU A 220 5.55 2.61 -14.02
N VAL A 221 4.37 3.01 -13.55
CA VAL A 221 3.12 2.27 -13.78
C VAL A 221 2.29 2.84 -14.95
N MET A 222 2.57 4.08 -15.34
CA MET A 222 1.98 4.79 -16.50
C MET A 222 3.10 5.54 -17.25
N PRO A 223 3.85 4.86 -18.13
CA PRO A 223 5.05 5.42 -18.76
C PRO A 223 4.84 6.72 -19.56
N GLU A 224 3.64 6.93 -20.09
CA GLU A 224 3.24 8.14 -20.81
C GLU A 224 3.18 9.39 -19.95
N LEU A 225 3.14 9.23 -18.63
CA LEU A 225 3.17 10.33 -17.63
C LEU A 225 4.56 10.55 -17.02
N LYS A 226 5.57 9.83 -17.48
CA LYS A 226 6.94 10.01 -16.99
C LYS A 226 7.40 11.45 -17.13
N GLY A 227 7.79 12.06 -16.00
CA GLY A 227 8.27 13.45 -15.94
C GLY A 227 7.19 14.53 -15.97
N LYS A 228 5.90 14.17 -16.10
CA LYS A 228 4.79 15.15 -16.12
C LYS A 228 4.24 15.48 -14.74
N LEU A 229 4.44 14.61 -13.77
CA LEU A 229 3.96 14.81 -12.41
C LEU A 229 5.13 14.98 -11.43
N HIS A 230 4.98 15.94 -10.51
CA HIS A 230 5.87 16.15 -9.39
C HIS A 230 5.07 16.38 -8.10
N GLY A 231 5.69 16.21 -6.92
CA GLY A 231 4.95 16.45 -5.69
C GLY A 231 5.79 16.34 -4.44
N LEU A 232 5.14 16.65 -3.32
CA LEU A 232 5.68 16.59 -1.96
C LEU A 232 4.67 16.00 -0.98
N SER A 233 5.11 15.76 0.24
CA SER A 233 4.27 15.30 1.35
C SER A 233 4.30 16.31 2.49
N LEU A 234 3.14 16.56 3.08
CA LEU A 234 2.99 17.23 4.37
C LEU A 234 2.57 16.17 5.39
N ARG A 235 3.43 15.84 6.35
CA ARG A 235 3.04 14.98 7.47
C ARG A 235 2.27 15.79 8.50
N VAL A 236 1.14 15.25 8.95
CA VAL A 236 0.23 15.92 9.89
C VAL A 236 -0.05 15.07 11.13
N PRO A 237 -0.47 15.67 12.26
CA PRO A 237 -0.75 14.96 13.52
C PRO A 237 -2.03 14.12 13.49
N THR A 238 -2.18 13.22 12.53
CA THR A 238 -3.24 12.22 12.45
C THR A 238 -2.66 10.82 12.44
N ALA A 239 -3.34 9.86 13.07
CA ALA A 239 -2.81 8.51 13.25
C ALA A 239 -2.90 7.67 11.98
N THR A 240 -3.96 7.85 11.20
CA THR A 240 -4.19 7.20 9.91
C THR A 240 -5.11 8.05 9.05
N VAL A 241 -5.30 7.65 7.82
CA VAL A 241 -6.01 8.31 6.73
C VAL A 241 -5.28 9.56 6.25
N SER A 242 -4.99 9.55 5.00
CA SER A 242 -4.26 10.59 4.27
C SER A 242 -5.08 11.06 3.08
N VAL A 243 -4.74 12.19 2.50
CA VAL A 243 -5.39 12.73 1.30
C VAL A 243 -4.35 13.17 0.27
N VAL A 244 -4.57 12.81 -0.98
CA VAL A 244 -3.87 13.36 -2.15
C VAL A 244 -4.63 14.58 -2.64
N ASP A 245 -3.95 15.68 -2.78
CA ASP A 245 -4.38 16.88 -3.49
C ASP A 245 -3.63 16.92 -4.82
N LEU A 246 -4.33 16.61 -5.91
CA LEU A 246 -3.79 16.55 -7.26
C LEU A 246 -4.30 17.74 -8.07
N VAL A 247 -3.38 18.56 -8.59
CA VAL A 247 -3.67 19.63 -9.56
C VAL A 247 -3.02 19.28 -10.88
N VAL A 248 -3.80 19.26 -11.98
CA VAL A 248 -3.32 18.94 -13.32
C VAL A 248 -3.84 19.91 -14.37
N ASP A 249 -3.00 20.16 -15.38
CA ASP A 249 -3.42 20.77 -16.64
C ASP A 249 -3.91 19.66 -17.58
N LEU A 250 -5.16 19.76 -18.04
CA LEU A 250 -5.81 18.80 -18.94
C LEU A 250 -5.60 19.18 -20.41
N LYS A 251 -5.48 18.19 -21.28
CA LYS A 251 -5.42 18.39 -22.74
C LYS A 251 -6.78 18.73 -23.32
N LYS A 252 -7.83 18.03 -22.88
CA LYS A 252 -9.23 18.29 -23.25
C LYS A 252 -9.88 19.18 -22.20
N SER A 253 -10.75 20.08 -22.60
CA SER A 253 -11.54 20.87 -21.67
C SER A 253 -12.56 19.98 -20.96
N ALA A 254 -12.78 20.27 -19.66
CA ALA A 254 -13.71 19.55 -18.81
C ALA A 254 -14.42 20.48 -17.82
N THR A 255 -15.50 20.00 -17.22
CA THR A 255 -16.14 20.59 -16.04
C THR A 255 -15.95 19.71 -14.84
N ALA A 256 -16.20 20.22 -13.64
CA ALA A 256 -16.14 19.40 -12.42
C ALA A 256 -17.13 18.23 -12.46
N GLU A 257 -18.31 18.44 -13.00
CA GLU A 257 -19.35 17.41 -13.17
C GLU A 257 -18.89 16.30 -14.13
N ALA A 258 -18.21 16.67 -15.23
CA ALA A 258 -17.66 15.69 -16.18
C ALA A 258 -16.57 14.81 -15.51
N LEU A 259 -15.66 15.43 -14.75
CA LEU A 259 -14.65 14.70 -13.98
C LEU A 259 -15.29 13.75 -12.98
N ASN A 260 -16.24 14.26 -12.18
CA ASN A 260 -16.92 13.46 -11.17
C ASN A 260 -17.72 12.31 -11.79
N SER A 261 -18.35 12.52 -12.93
CA SER A 261 -19.05 11.46 -13.67
C SER A 261 -18.09 10.38 -14.15
N SER A 262 -16.90 10.74 -14.66
CA SER A 262 -15.87 9.78 -15.07
C SER A 262 -15.32 8.99 -13.88
N PHE A 263 -15.05 9.63 -12.74
CA PHE A 263 -14.62 8.95 -11.53
C PHE A 263 -15.68 7.98 -11.01
N LYS A 264 -16.95 8.41 -10.97
CA LYS A 264 -18.05 7.56 -10.54
C LYS A 264 -18.18 6.33 -11.46
N ALA A 265 -18.18 6.54 -12.77
CA ALA A 265 -18.25 5.45 -13.74
C ALA A 265 -17.07 4.47 -13.61
N ALA A 266 -15.85 4.96 -13.35
CA ALA A 266 -14.69 4.11 -13.11
C ALA A 266 -14.81 3.32 -11.79
N ALA A 267 -15.29 3.94 -10.72
CA ALA A 267 -15.50 3.32 -9.41
C ALA A 267 -16.59 2.23 -9.46
N ASP A 268 -17.67 2.49 -10.17
CA ASP A 268 -18.79 1.53 -10.34
C ASP A 268 -18.44 0.42 -11.37
N GLY A 269 -17.39 0.60 -12.17
CA GLY A 269 -16.99 -0.24 -13.29
C GLY A 269 -15.59 -0.84 -13.16
N PRO A 270 -14.63 -0.46 -14.04
CA PRO A 270 -13.34 -1.14 -14.18
C PRO A 270 -12.40 -1.00 -12.97
N LEU A 271 -12.63 -0.01 -12.10
CA LEU A 271 -11.84 0.20 -10.88
C LEU A 271 -12.63 -0.13 -9.60
N ASN A 272 -13.72 -0.88 -9.72
CA ASN A 272 -14.48 -1.32 -8.55
C ASN A 272 -13.57 -2.06 -7.55
N GLY A 273 -13.70 -1.74 -6.26
CA GLY A 273 -12.83 -2.25 -5.18
C GLY A 273 -11.43 -1.58 -5.09
N ILE A 274 -11.03 -0.78 -6.09
CA ILE A 274 -9.78 -0.02 -6.12
C ILE A 274 -10.04 1.47 -5.91
N LEU A 275 -10.93 2.03 -6.71
CA LEU A 275 -11.40 3.41 -6.64
C LEU A 275 -12.80 3.43 -6.03
N SER A 276 -13.03 4.35 -5.12
CA SER A 276 -14.35 4.69 -4.58
C SER A 276 -14.67 6.15 -4.86
N TYR A 277 -15.96 6.49 -4.79
CA TYR A 277 -16.48 7.83 -5.03
C TYR A 277 -17.29 8.28 -3.81
N CYS A 278 -17.00 9.47 -3.27
CA CYS A 278 -17.69 10.04 -2.13
C CYS A 278 -18.26 11.43 -2.50
N ASP A 279 -19.57 11.60 -2.33
CA ASP A 279 -20.30 12.85 -2.50
C ASP A 279 -20.92 13.38 -1.19
N GLU A 280 -20.43 12.85 -0.06
CA GLU A 280 -20.81 13.29 1.28
C GLU A 280 -19.72 14.18 1.89
N PRO A 281 -20.07 15.14 2.79
CA PRO A 281 -19.14 16.06 3.43
C PRO A 281 -18.38 15.38 4.59
N LEU A 282 -17.53 14.37 4.27
CA LEU A 282 -16.80 13.56 5.23
C LEU A 282 -15.39 14.09 5.50
N VAL A 283 -14.79 13.60 6.58
CA VAL A 283 -13.42 13.94 6.99
C VAL A 283 -12.58 12.66 7.16
N SER A 284 -11.29 12.80 7.40
CA SER A 284 -10.35 11.68 7.43
C SER A 284 -10.76 10.51 8.34
N SER A 285 -11.34 10.77 9.52
CA SER A 285 -11.74 9.71 10.45
C SER A 285 -12.86 8.80 9.91
N ASP A 286 -13.67 9.29 8.98
CA ASP A 286 -14.80 8.55 8.40
C ASP A 286 -14.32 7.49 7.38
N PHE A 287 -13.12 7.68 6.85
CA PHE A 287 -12.50 6.74 5.90
C PHE A 287 -11.59 5.70 6.56
N ARG A 288 -11.49 5.68 7.90
CA ARG A 288 -10.69 4.67 8.61
C ARG A 288 -11.25 3.27 8.39
N GLY A 289 -10.38 2.35 8.00
CA GLY A 289 -10.76 0.98 7.67
C GLY A 289 -11.41 0.82 6.29
N ASN A 290 -11.47 1.87 5.48
CA ASN A 290 -11.94 1.74 4.11
C ASN A 290 -10.91 0.98 3.26
N PRO A 291 -11.29 -0.13 2.58
CA PRO A 291 -10.37 -0.97 1.83
C PRO A 291 -9.96 -0.38 0.47
N ALA A 292 -10.64 0.66 -0.03
CA ALA A 292 -10.29 1.25 -1.32
C ALA A 292 -8.90 1.89 -1.30
N SER A 293 -8.17 1.77 -2.41
CA SER A 293 -6.88 2.44 -2.58
C SER A 293 -7.01 3.95 -2.68
N SER A 294 -8.13 4.41 -3.22
CA SER A 294 -8.37 5.81 -3.59
C SER A 294 -9.87 6.10 -3.46
N ILE A 295 -10.24 7.17 -2.77
CA ILE A 295 -11.63 7.57 -2.56
C ILE A 295 -11.76 9.03 -3.01
N VAL A 296 -12.31 9.25 -4.19
CA VAL A 296 -12.46 10.60 -4.76
C VAL A 296 -13.47 11.39 -3.93
N ASP A 297 -13.08 12.58 -3.48
CA ASP A 297 -13.93 13.56 -2.83
C ASP A 297 -14.57 14.45 -3.91
N ALA A 298 -15.79 14.11 -4.29
CA ALA A 298 -16.48 14.77 -5.38
C ALA A 298 -16.84 16.24 -5.07
N LEU A 299 -17.09 16.56 -3.79
CA LEU A 299 -17.43 17.91 -3.37
C LEU A 299 -16.24 18.87 -3.47
N SER A 300 -15.02 18.33 -3.46
CA SER A 300 -13.79 19.10 -3.54
C SER A 300 -13.20 19.19 -4.97
N THR A 301 -13.89 18.63 -5.97
CA THR A 301 -13.44 18.73 -7.37
C THR A 301 -13.65 20.14 -7.92
N VAL A 302 -12.58 20.75 -8.43
CA VAL A 302 -12.60 22.11 -9.00
C VAL A 302 -11.97 22.09 -10.38
N VAL A 303 -12.57 22.81 -11.33
CA VAL A 303 -11.97 23.06 -12.65
C VAL A 303 -11.95 24.56 -12.92
N MET A 304 -10.76 25.08 -13.26
CA MET A 304 -10.57 26.48 -13.64
C MET A 304 -10.34 26.58 -15.14
N GLU A 305 -11.05 27.51 -15.80
CA GLU A 305 -10.94 27.81 -17.24
C GLU A 305 -11.06 26.55 -18.13
N GLY A 306 -11.78 25.53 -17.65
CA GLY A 306 -11.97 24.27 -18.35
C GLY A 306 -10.72 23.40 -18.52
N LYS A 307 -9.58 23.80 -17.95
CA LYS A 307 -8.29 23.14 -18.20
C LYS A 307 -7.54 22.74 -16.94
N MET A 308 -7.52 23.57 -15.91
CA MET A 308 -6.84 23.26 -14.67
C MET A 308 -7.80 22.54 -13.73
N ALA A 309 -7.57 21.27 -13.50
CA ALA A 309 -8.37 20.44 -12.60
C ALA A 309 -7.67 20.22 -11.27
N LYS A 310 -8.42 20.34 -10.17
CA LYS A 310 -8.02 19.95 -8.82
C LYS A 310 -8.93 18.84 -8.34
N VAL A 311 -8.33 17.75 -7.86
CA VAL A 311 -9.02 16.56 -7.32
C VAL A 311 -8.44 16.20 -5.98
N LEU A 312 -9.29 15.99 -4.98
CA LEU A 312 -8.91 15.39 -3.71
C LEU A 312 -9.27 13.91 -3.72
N SER A 313 -8.37 13.07 -3.19
CA SER A 313 -8.64 11.65 -3.00
C SER A 313 -8.11 11.17 -1.66
N TRP A 314 -9.00 10.61 -0.85
CA TRP A 314 -8.73 10.04 0.46
C TRP A 314 -8.21 8.60 0.32
N TYR A 315 -7.44 8.16 1.29
CA TYR A 315 -7.02 6.76 1.41
C TYR A 315 -6.63 6.43 2.85
N ASP A 316 -7.05 5.26 3.31
CA ASP A 316 -6.47 4.73 4.53
C ASP A 316 -5.10 4.14 4.18
N ASN A 317 -4.04 4.90 4.52
CA ASN A 317 -2.67 4.58 4.14
C ASN A 317 -2.12 3.29 4.77
N GLU A 318 -2.78 2.75 5.80
CA GLU A 318 -2.45 1.47 6.41
C GLU A 318 -3.42 0.36 5.95
N TRP A 319 -4.72 0.53 6.15
CA TRP A 319 -5.71 -0.52 5.85
C TRP A 319 -5.89 -0.74 4.35
N GLY A 320 -6.23 0.29 3.59
CA GLY A 320 -6.41 0.18 2.13
C GLY A 320 -5.17 -0.37 1.44
N TYR A 321 -3.97 0.07 1.88
CA TYR A 321 -2.72 -0.48 1.37
C TYR A 321 -2.51 -1.96 1.74
N SER A 322 -2.86 -2.35 2.95
CA SER A 322 -2.76 -3.74 3.42
C SER A 322 -3.72 -4.68 2.68
N CYS A 323 -4.92 -4.20 2.33
CA CYS A 323 -5.83 -4.92 1.44
C CYS A 323 -5.18 -5.15 0.07
N ARG A 324 -4.55 -4.13 -0.53
CA ARG A 324 -3.82 -4.27 -1.81
C ARG A 324 -2.68 -5.27 -1.75
N VAL A 325 -2.02 -5.44 -0.62
CA VAL A 325 -0.99 -6.49 -0.46
C VAL A 325 -1.63 -7.89 -0.59
N GLY A 326 -2.77 -8.12 0.03
CA GLY A 326 -3.53 -9.37 -0.09
C GLY A 326 -4.02 -9.61 -1.52
N ASP A 327 -4.64 -8.60 -2.12
CA ASP A 327 -5.13 -8.68 -3.50
C ASP A 327 -4.00 -8.96 -4.51
N LEU A 328 -2.82 -8.31 -4.34
CA LEU A 328 -1.68 -8.57 -5.21
C LEU A 328 -1.15 -10.00 -5.05
N ALA A 329 -1.11 -10.52 -3.83
CA ALA A 329 -0.71 -11.89 -3.58
C ALA A 329 -1.67 -12.90 -4.24
N THR A 330 -2.98 -12.67 -4.13
CA THR A 330 -4.02 -13.47 -4.79
C THR A 330 -3.89 -13.38 -6.31
N PHE A 331 -3.77 -12.18 -6.86
CA PHE A 331 -3.57 -11.97 -8.30
C PHE A 331 -2.34 -12.72 -8.84
N MET A 332 -1.21 -12.64 -8.13
CA MET A 332 0.01 -13.35 -8.54
C MET A 332 -0.17 -14.87 -8.47
N ALA A 333 -0.84 -15.38 -7.44
CA ALA A 333 -1.13 -16.81 -7.29
C ALA A 333 -2.02 -17.35 -8.42
N GLU A 334 -3.02 -16.59 -8.84
CA GLU A 334 -3.93 -16.92 -9.95
C GLU A 334 -3.23 -16.93 -11.32
N ARG A 335 -2.29 -15.99 -11.53
CA ARG A 335 -1.56 -15.85 -12.80
C ARG A 335 -0.39 -16.81 -12.95
N GLY A 336 0.08 -17.40 -11.86
CA GLY A 336 1.17 -18.38 -11.81
C GLY A 336 2.31 -17.96 -10.89
N LEU A 337 2.87 -18.98 -10.22
CA LEU A 337 3.95 -18.85 -9.22
C LEU A 337 5.28 -19.36 -9.75
#